data_0600af696bc5ea5464486fb1a04e6fc6
#
_entry.id   0600af696bc5ea5464486fb1a04e6fc6
#
_cell.length_a   1.000
_cell.length_b   1.000
_cell.length_c   1.000
_cell.angle_alpha   90.00
_cell.angle_beta   90.00
_cell.angle_gamma   90.00
#
_symmetry.space_group_name_H-M   'P 1'
#
loop_
_entity.id
_entity.type
_entity.pdbx_description
1 polymer ?
#
loop_
_entity_poly.entity_id
_entity_poly.type
_entity_poly.pdbx_seq_one_letter_code
_entity_poly.pdbx_strand_id
1 'polypeptide(L)'
;QLSVDDIKRYRDEDGISVYDAMLEYGLDPDAIADNRRADVKAFIEVHIEQGPVLEAAKKDIGVVDVIVGIRRALITVNGRADHIGTMPMNMRMDAVEAAAKVIANIGDRARKYPLAVATVGNLNVEPNILNIIPSKVTYSVDFRGTEQIHIDEQYQGMINDLEAVCSRFHMTYQIE
;
A
#
# COMPACT_ATOMS: atom_id res chain seq x y z
N GLN A 1 -3.18 14.50 21.09
CA GLN A 1 -4.55 15.02 21.27
C GLN A 1 -4.88 15.94 20.11
N LEU A 2 -6.04 15.76 19.47
CA LEU A 2 -6.52 16.63 18.40
C LEU A 2 -6.99 17.97 18.98
N SER A 3 -6.64 19.06 18.32
CA SER A 3 -7.15 20.40 18.58
C SER A 3 -8.34 20.72 17.66
N VAL A 4 -9.06 21.78 17.96
CA VAL A 4 -10.12 22.31 17.07
C VAL A 4 -9.57 22.66 15.69
N ASP A 5 -8.35 23.21 15.64
CA ASP A 5 -7.69 23.55 14.37
C ASP A 5 -7.32 22.29 13.56
N ASP A 6 -6.92 21.19 14.24
CA ASP A 6 -6.64 19.93 13.55
C ASP A 6 -7.89 19.38 12.88
N ILE A 7 -9.03 19.33 13.59
CA ILE A 7 -10.28 18.80 13.02
C ILE A 7 -10.90 19.68 11.95
N LYS A 8 -10.58 20.98 11.92
CA LYS A 8 -10.94 21.89 10.81
C LYS A 8 -10.08 21.66 9.57
N ARG A 9 -8.83 21.22 9.76
CA ARG A 9 -7.87 20.99 8.67
C ARG A 9 -8.08 19.64 7.96
N TYR A 10 -8.43 18.58 8.70
CA TYR A 10 -8.66 17.26 8.11
C TYR A 10 -9.97 17.25 7.32
N ARG A 11 -9.86 17.07 6.00
CA ARG A 11 -10.98 17.03 5.06
C ARG A 11 -10.96 15.74 4.25
N ASP A 12 -12.14 15.26 3.90
CA ASP A 12 -12.32 14.15 2.96
C ASP A 12 -12.22 14.61 1.50
N GLU A 13 -12.51 13.69 0.56
CA GLU A 13 -12.48 13.95 -0.89
C GLU A 13 -13.54 14.94 -1.34
N ASP A 14 -14.65 15.10 -0.60
CA ASP A 14 -15.72 16.07 -0.86
C ASP A 14 -15.43 17.44 -0.21
N GLY A 15 -14.31 17.58 0.49
CA GLY A 15 -13.89 18.80 1.17
C GLY A 15 -14.59 19.03 2.51
N ILE A 16 -15.32 18.05 3.03
CA ILE A 16 -15.99 18.12 4.34
C ILE A 16 -14.95 17.91 5.43
N SER A 17 -14.87 18.86 6.37
CA SER A 17 -13.96 18.70 7.50
C SER A 17 -14.55 17.82 8.61
N VAL A 18 -13.69 17.25 9.46
CA VAL A 18 -14.14 16.54 10.68
C VAL A 18 -14.98 17.46 11.54
N TYR A 19 -14.65 18.77 11.61
CA TYR A 19 -15.42 19.77 12.32
C TYR A 19 -16.84 19.90 11.76
N ASP A 20 -16.98 20.03 10.43
CA ASP A 20 -18.28 20.17 9.76
C ASP A 20 -19.13 18.89 9.93
N ALA A 21 -18.52 17.72 9.79
CA ALA A 21 -19.20 16.44 10.01
C ALA A 21 -19.68 16.27 11.45
N MET A 22 -18.91 16.71 12.45
CA MET A 22 -19.35 16.71 13.86
C MET A 22 -20.57 17.59 14.07
N LEU A 23 -20.59 18.80 13.48
CA LEU A 23 -21.76 19.70 13.56
C LEU A 23 -23.00 19.07 12.93
N GLU A 24 -22.85 18.48 11.74
CA GLU A 24 -23.95 17.79 11.05
C GLU A 24 -24.53 16.64 11.89
N TYR A 25 -23.65 15.94 12.63
CA TYR A 25 -24.04 14.84 13.53
C TYR A 25 -24.65 15.32 14.85
N GLY A 26 -24.73 16.64 15.07
CA GLY A 26 -25.28 17.25 16.30
C GLY A 26 -24.31 17.24 17.48
N LEU A 27 -23.02 17.11 17.23
CA LEU A 27 -21.96 17.19 18.23
C LEU A 27 -21.45 18.63 18.35
N ASP A 28 -20.81 18.97 19.47
CA ASP A 28 -20.11 20.24 19.66
C ASP A 28 -18.60 20.05 19.46
N PRO A 29 -18.05 20.40 18.27
CA PRO A 29 -16.63 20.23 18.01
C PRO A 29 -15.74 21.22 18.78
N ASP A 30 -16.27 22.35 19.24
CA ASP A 30 -15.49 23.31 20.03
C ASP A 30 -15.22 22.79 21.45
N ALA A 31 -16.07 21.89 21.95
CA ALA A 31 -15.89 21.23 23.26
C ALA A 31 -14.89 20.04 23.20
N ILE A 32 -14.18 19.79 22.12
CA ILE A 32 -13.29 18.62 21.98
C ILE A 32 -12.19 18.59 23.04
N ALA A 33 -11.70 19.75 23.45
CA ALA A 33 -10.69 19.87 24.51
C ALA A 33 -11.22 19.51 25.90
N ASP A 34 -12.50 19.78 26.15
CA ASP A 34 -13.17 19.56 27.45
C ASP A 34 -13.50 18.08 27.66
N ASN A 35 -13.50 17.27 26.62
CA ASN A 35 -13.75 15.83 26.66
C ASN A 35 -12.53 15.00 27.10
N ARG A 36 -11.47 15.66 27.56
CA ARG A 36 -10.28 14.97 28.04
C ARG A 36 -10.56 14.25 29.36
N ARG A 37 -10.35 12.92 29.33
CA ARG A 37 -10.51 12.06 30.51
C ARG A 37 -9.15 11.86 31.17
N ALA A 38 -9.00 12.35 32.42
CA ALA A 38 -7.81 12.14 33.23
C ALA A 38 -7.94 10.96 34.23
N ASP A 39 -9.13 10.44 34.34
CA ASP A 39 -9.53 9.37 35.30
C ASP A 39 -9.48 7.96 34.66
N VAL A 40 -9.20 7.83 33.36
CA VAL A 40 -9.11 6.55 32.69
C VAL A 40 -7.80 5.86 33.05
N LYS A 41 -7.89 4.67 33.67
CA LYS A 41 -6.74 3.85 34.06
C LYS A 41 -6.30 2.86 32.98
N ALA A 42 -7.24 2.39 32.17
CA ALA A 42 -6.97 1.41 31.11
C ALA A 42 -8.01 1.58 30.00
N PHE A 43 -7.60 1.27 28.79
CA PHE A 43 -8.47 1.13 27.63
C PHE A 43 -8.34 -0.31 27.12
N ILE A 44 -9.48 -0.96 26.89
CA ILE A 44 -9.52 -2.32 26.34
C ILE A 44 -10.39 -2.28 25.11
N GLU A 45 -9.83 -2.74 24.00
CA GLU A 45 -10.54 -2.87 22.72
C GLU A 45 -10.65 -4.33 22.36
N VAL A 46 -11.87 -4.79 22.09
CA VAL A 46 -12.12 -6.12 21.58
C VAL A 46 -12.23 -6.01 20.06
N HIS A 47 -11.34 -6.67 19.38
CA HIS A 47 -11.23 -6.62 17.92
C HIS A 47 -11.34 -8.02 17.32
N ILE A 48 -11.96 -8.16 16.16
CA ILE A 48 -11.87 -9.40 15.37
C ILE A 48 -10.44 -9.53 14.84
N GLU A 49 -9.95 -10.77 14.72
CA GLU A 49 -8.57 -11.01 14.26
C GLU A 49 -8.31 -10.49 12.85
N GLN A 50 -9.31 -10.51 11.98
CA GLN A 50 -9.19 -10.24 10.54
C GLN A 50 -8.20 -11.18 9.83
N GLY A 51 -8.03 -12.37 10.38
CA GLY A 51 -7.11 -13.39 9.87
C GLY A 51 -7.47 -14.77 10.42
N PRO A 52 -6.82 -15.84 9.96
CA PRO A 52 -7.15 -17.21 10.29
C PRO A 52 -6.27 -17.83 11.39
N VAL A 53 -5.36 -17.07 12.03
CA VAL A 53 -4.29 -17.64 12.87
C VAL A 53 -4.84 -18.24 14.17
N LEU A 54 -5.73 -17.51 14.85
CA LEU A 54 -6.36 -17.98 16.10
C LEU A 54 -7.28 -19.16 15.81
N GLU A 55 -8.07 -19.10 14.73
CA GLU A 55 -8.92 -20.22 14.32
C GLU A 55 -8.10 -21.49 14.03
N ALA A 56 -7.03 -21.37 13.23
CA ALA A 56 -6.13 -22.47 12.91
C ALA A 56 -5.45 -23.05 14.17
N ALA A 57 -5.12 -22.19 15.13
CA ALA A 57 -4.54 -22.57 16.42
C ALA A 57 -5.59 -23.06 17.43
N LYS A 58 -6.90 -23.03 17.10
CA LYS A 58 -8.03 -23.36 17.98
C LYS A 58 -7.98 -22.56 19.29
N LYS A 59 -7.77 -21.23 19.16
CA LYS A 59 -7.74 -20.28 20.28
C LYS A 59 -8.93 -19.32 20.16
N ASP A 60 -9.62 -19.09 21.27
CA ASP A 60 -10.77 -18.19 21.32
C ASP A 60 -10.34 -16.72 21.45
N ILE A 61 -9.17 -16.46 22.03
CA ILE A 61 -8.66 -15.11 22.31
C ILE A 61 -7.15 -15.08 22.06
N GLY A 62 -6.68 -13.98 21.47
CA GLY A 62 -5.28 -13.59 21.37
C GLY A 62 -5.05 -12.21 21.98
N VAL A 63 -3.92 -12.03 22.64
CA VAL A 63 -3.48 -10.70 23.10
C VAL A 63 -2.56 -10.12 22.02
N VAL A 64 -2.89 -8.91 21.57
CA VAL A 64 -2.04 -8.18 20.60
C VAL A 64 -0.79 -7.71 21.35
N ASP A 65 0.37 -8.16 20.91
CA ASP A 65 1.69 -7.80 21.46
C ASP A 65 2.45 -6.81 20.57
N VAL A 66 2.06 -6.71 19.29
CA VAL A 66 2.70 -5.79 18.35
C VAL A 66 1.69 -5.29 17.31
N ILE A 67 1.82 -4.04 16.91
CA ILE A 67 1.18 -3.47 15.73
C ILE A 67 2.23 -3.38 14.63
N VAL A 68 1.96 -4.01 13.48
CA VAL A 68 2.90 -4.03 12.36
C VAL A 68 3.11 -2.66 11.76
N GLY A 69 4.35 -2.38 11.35
CA GLY A 69 4.68 -1.25 10.49
C GLY A 69 4.13 -1.47 9.07
N ILE A 70 3.82 -0.38 8.38
CA ILE A 70 3.28 -0.40 7.02
C ILE A 70 4.08 0.57 6.16
N ARG A 71 4.47 0.11 4.95
CA ARG A 71 5.00 0.97 3.89
C ARG A 71 4.26 0.68 2.61
N ARG A 72 3.74 1.73 1.97
CA ARG A 72 3.03 1.64 0.69
C ARG A 72 3.81 2.36 -0.39
N ALA A 73 3.61 1.95 -1.62
CA ALA A 73 4.11 2.63 -2.79
C ALA A 73 3.15 2.45 -3.96
N LEU A 74 3.02 3.46 -4.79
CA LEU A 74 2.39 3.40 -6.09
C LEU A 74 3.50 3.46 -7.13
N ILE A 75 3.63 2.43 -7.95
CA ILE A 75 4.69 2.29 -8.94
C ILE A 75 4.07 2.47 -10.33
N THR A 76 4.67 3.33 -11.13
CA THR A 76 4.34 3.47 -12.55
C THR A 76 5.56 3.06 -13.37
N VAL A 77 5.40 2.08 -14.26
CA VAL A 77 6.41 1.65 -15.25
C VAL A 77 5.96 2.17 -16.61
N ASN A 78 6.85 2.90 -17.31
CA ASN A 78 6.57 3.47 -18.61
C ASN A 78 7.43 2.76 -19.68
N GLY A 79 6.76 2.19 -20.66
CA GLY A 79 7.32 1.56 -21.85
C GLY A 79 6.85 2.26 -23.13
N ARG A 80 6.56 1.48 -24.17
CA ARG A 80 6.11 2.01 -25.46
C ARG A 80 5.05 1.10 -26.10
N ALA A 81 3.96 1.70 -26.55
CA ALA A 81 2.92 1.00 -27.30
C ALA A 81 3.39 0.71 -28.74
N ASP A 82 3.33 -0.54 -29.13
CA ASP A 82 3.64 -1.01 -30.47
C ASP A 82 2.70 -2.16 -30.85
N HIS A 83 2.65 -2.53 -32.12
CA HIS A 83 1.86 -3.67 -32.60
C HIS A 83 2.49 -5.00 -32.16
N ILE A 84 1.72 -5.88 -31.51
CA ILE A 84 2.24 -7.13 -30.92
C ILE A 84 2.83 -8.11 -31.94
N GLY A 85 2.30 -8.15 -33.18
CA GLY A 85 2.71 -9.12 -34.20
C GLY A 85 3.91 -8.72 -35.01
N THR A 86 4.26 -7.43 -35.06
CA THR A 86 5.33 -6.92 -35.93
C THR A 86 6.55 -6.40 -35.20
N MET A 87 6.39 -6.04 -33.90
CA MET A 87 7.52 -5.57 -33.10
C MET A 87 8.37 -6.74 -32.58
N PRO A 88 9.65 -6.85 -33.00
CA PRO A 88 10.56 -7.90 -32.53
C PRO A 88 10.77 -7.85 -31.01
N MET A 89 10.98 -9.01 -30.36
CA MET A 89 11.12 -9.11 -28.89
C MET A 89 12.26 -8.25 -28.33
N ASN A 90 13.38 -8.15 -29.03
CA ASN A 90 14.54 -7.37 -28.60
C ASN A 90 14.39 -5.84 -28.77
N MET A 91 13.29 -5.38 -29.37
CA MET A 91 12.98 -3.95 -29.57
C MET A 91 11.76 -3.50 -28.76
N ARG A 92 11.13 -4.42 -28.01
CA ARG A 92 9.96 -4.14 -27.20
C ARG A 92 10.33 -3.38 -25.94
N MET A 93 9.46 -2.43 -25.59
CA MET A 93 9.43 -1.76 -24.30
C MET A 93 8.10 -2.07 -23.61
N ASP A 94 7.89 -3.35 -23.31
CA ASP A 94 6.62 -3.88 -22.74
C ASP A 94 6.56 -3.64 -21.24
N ALA A 95 5.71 -2.67 -20.83
CA ALA A 95 5.56 -2.29 -19.44
C ALA A 95 4.99 -3.42 -18.56
N VAL A 96 4.15 -4.31 -19.14
CA VAL A 96 3.63 -5.47 -18.42
C VAL A 96 4.72 -6.51 -18.16
N GLU A 97 5.55 -6.81 -19.17
CA GLU A 97 6.67 -7.75 -18.99
C GLU A 97 7.64 -7.25 -17.90
N ALA A 98 7.93 -5.95 -17.90
CA ALA A 98 8.80 -5.35 -16.89
C ALA A 98 8.17 -5.39 -15.48
N ALA A 99 6.93 -4.93 -15.34
CA ALA A 99 6.22 -4.93 -14.06
C ALA A 99 6.05 -6.35 -13.51
N ALA A 100 5.71 -7.33 -14.36
CA ALA A 100 5.52 -8.72 -13.96
C ALA A 100 6.78 -9.33 -13.31
N LYS A 101 7.98 -9.00 -13.83
CA LYS A 101 9.25 -9.48 -13.26
C LYS A 101 9.50 -8.94 -11.85
N VAL A 102 9.11 -7.68 -11.59
CA VAL A 102 9.21 -7.07 -10.26
C VAL A 102 8.15 -7.65 -9.33
N ILE A 103 6.91 -7.70 -9.78
CA ILE A 103 5.75 -8.20 -9.03
C ILE A 103 5.97 -9.64 -8.56
N ALA A 104 6.53 -10.50 -9.41
CA ALA A 104 6.80 -11.90 -9.08
C ALA A 104 7.70 -12.07 -7.85
N ASN A 105 8.59 -11.11 -7.58
CA ASN A 105 9.53 -11.17 -6.46
C ASN A 105 8.95 -10.61 -5.14
N ILE A 106 7.84 -9.87 -5.18
CA ILE A 106 7.29 -9.18 -3.99
C ILE A 106 6.97 -10.16 -2.87
N GLY A 107 6.20 -11.20 -3.15
CA GLY A 107 5.82 -12.21 -2.15
C GLY A 107 7.01 -13.02 -1.64
N ASP A 108 7.95 -13.36 -2.50
CA ASP A 108 9.14 -14.15 -2.12
C ASP A 108 10.09 -13.34 -1.23
N ARG A 109 10.12 -12.02 -1.38
CA ARG A 109 10.87 -11.14 -0.46
C ARG A 109 10.26 -11.16 0.93
N ALA A 110 8.94 -11.02 1.04
CA ALA A 110 8.26 -11.06 2.33
C ALA A 110 8.47 -12.38 3.07
N ARG A 111 8.43 -13.52 2.37
CA ARG A 111 8.66 -14.86 2.95
C ARG A 111 10.03 -15.07 3.59
N LYS A 112 10.99 -14.18 3.34
CA LYS A 112 12.33 -14.24 3.98
C LYS A 112 12.33 -13.79 5.44
N TYR A 113 11.30 -13.06 5.86
CA TYR A 113 11.21 -12.44 7.18
C TYR A 113 10.03 -13.00 7.97
N PRO A 114 10.21 -13.31 9.25
CA PRO A 114 9.12 -13.72 10.12
C PRO A 114 8.04 -12.64 10.19
N LEU A 115 6.77 -13.04 10.12
CA LEU A 115 5.61 -12.16 10.28
C LEU A 115 5.54 -10.98 9.29
N ALA A 116 6.33 -11.03 8.21
CA ALA A 116 6.25 -10.04 7.14
C ALA A 116 5.27 -10.52 6.06
N VAL A 117 4.53 -9.56 5.51
CA VAL A 117 3.65 -9.78 4.35
C VAL A 117 3.85 -8.67 3.33
N ALA A 118 3.66 -8.98 2.07
CA ALA A 118 3.63 -7.99 1.00
C ALA A 118 2.62 -8.37 -0.07
N THR A 119 1.91 -7.37 -0.58
CA THR A 119 0.84 -7.59 -1.56
C THR A 119 0.84 -6.50 -2.61
N VAL A 120 0.63 -6.91 -3.87
CA VAL A 120 0.22 -6.02 -4.96
C VAL A 120 -1.30 -5.99 -4.96
N GLY A 121 -1.88 -4.86 -4.53
CA GLY A 121 -3.33 -4.75 -4.31
C GLY A 121 -4.11 -4.19 -5.49
N ASN A 122 -3.46 -3.37 -6.32
CA ASN A 122 -4.04 -2.77 -7.53
C ASN A 122 -3.07 -2.94 -8.69
N LEU A 123 -3.60 -3.18 -9.88
CA LEU A 123 -2.83 -3.28 -11.12
C LEU A 123 -3.64 -2.69 -12.27
N ASN A 124 -3.15 -1.64 -12.87
CA ASN A 124 -3.76 -1.01 -14.04
C ASN A 124 -2.79 -1.05 -15.23
N VAL A 125 -3.30 -1.39 -16.41
CA VAL A 125 -2.54 -1.54 -17.65
C VAL A 125 -3.10 -0.61 -18.71
N GLU A 126 -2.24 0.12 -19.40
CA GLU A 126 -2.61 1.01 -20.51
C GLU A 126 -1.81 0.65 -21.78
N PRO A 127 -2.47 0.63 -22.94
CA PRO A 127 -3.89 0.92 -23.22
C PRO A 127 -4.84 -0.26 -22.95
N ASN A 128 -4.36 -1.41 -22.49
CA ASN A 128 -5.14 -2.62 -22.19
C ASN A 128 -5.94 -3.11 -23.43
N ILE A 129 -5.31 -3.16 -24.57
CA ILE A 129 -5.86 -3.56 -25.86
C ILE A 129 -5.13 -4.82 -26.36
N LEU A 130 -5.90 -5.82 -26.81
CA LEU A 130 -5.41 -7.17 -27.13
C LEU A 130 -4.23 -7.20 -28.10
N ASN A 131 -4.18 -6.31 -29.07
CA ASN A 131 -3.19 -6.31 -30.17
C ASN A 131 -2.13 -5.19 -30.05
N ILE A 132 -2.01 -4.57 -28.87
CA ILE A 132 -1.04 -3.50 -28.61
C ILE A 132 -0.18 -3.89 -27.42
N ILE A 133 1.15 -3.72 -27.54
CA ILE A 133 2.09 -3.86 -26.43
C ILE A 133 1.79 -2.78 -25.40
N PRO A 134 1.60 -3.12 -24.11
CA PRO A 134 1.30 -2.13 -23.08
C PRO A 134 2.43 -1.11 -22.91
N SER A 135 2.05 0.17 -22.92
CA SER A 135 3.00 1.29 -22.75
C SER A 135 3.13 1.76 -21.33
N LYS A 136 2.17 1.41 -20.45
CA LYS A 136 2.20 1.86 -19.05
C LYS A 136 1.53 0.82 -18.15
N VAL A 137 2.15 0.59 -17.02
CA VAL A 137 1.57 -0.19 -15.91
C VAL A 137 1.70 0.59 -14.63
N THR A 138 0.58 0.73 -13.91
CA THR A 138 0.57 1.31 -12.57
C THR A 138 0.08 0.26 -11.58
N TYR A 139 0.83 0.05 -10.48
CA TYR A 139 0.45 -0.90 -9.45
C TYR A 139 0.83 -0.42 -8.05
N SER A 140 0.01 -0.78 -7.07
CA SER A 140 0.27 -0.48 -5.66
C SER A 140 0.94 -1.67 -4.98
N VAL A 141 1.85 -1.39 -4.05
CA VAL A 141 2.44 -2.39 -3.16
C VAL A 141 2.25 -1.96 -1.71
N ASP A 142 1.84 -2.90 -0.86
CA ASP A 142 1.73 -2.73 0.59
C ASP A 142 2.69 -3.73 1.24
N PHE A 143 3.68 -3.22 1.97
CA PHE A 143 4.65 -3.98 2.75
C PHE A 143 4.33 -3.85 4.22
N ARG A 144 4.29 -4.96 4.95
CA ARG A 144 4.06 -4.97 6.41
C ARG A 144 5.03 -5.89 7.11
N GLY A 145 5.34 -5.56 8.35
CA GLY A 145 6.20 -6.37 9.19
C GLY A 145 6.30 -5.83 10.61
N THR A 146 6.80 -6.64 11.52
CA THR A 146 7.02 -6.27 12.92
C THR A 146 8.31 -5.47 13.10
N GLU A 147 9.27 -5.62 12.19
CA GLU A 147 10.57 -4.96 12.23
C GLU A 147 10.72 -4.00 11.06
N GLN A 148 11.05 -2.74 11.36
CA GLN A 148 11.22 -1.70 10.33
C GLN A 148 12.30 -2.07 9.32
N ILE A 149 13.39 -2.68 9.76
CA ILE A 149 14.49 -3.10 8.88
C ILE A 149 14.00 -4.09 7.79
N HIS A 150 13.12 -5.02 8.13
CA HIS A 150 12.58 -5.99 7.18
C HIS A 150 11.69 -5.32 6.13
N ILE A 151 10.91 -4.29 6.53
CA ILE A 151 10.09 -3.51 5.61
C ILE A 151 10.99 -2.73 4.63
N ASP A 152 12.05 -2.09 5.14
CA ASP A 152 12.98 -1.30 4.35
C ASP A 152 13.78 -2.17 3.37
N GLU A 153 14.20 -3.36 3.77
CA GLU A 153 14.90 -4.32 2.89
C GLU A 153 13.99 -4.84 1.77
N GLN A 154 12.72 -5.12 2.06
CA GLN A 154 11.74 -5.50 1.04
C GLN A 154 11.54 -4.38 0.02
N TYR A 155 11.35 -3.16 0.51
CA TYR A 155 11.16 -1.98 -0.33
C TYR A 155 12.39 -1.69 -1.19
N GLN A 156 13.59 -1.69 -0.60
CA GLN A 156 14.83 -1.48 -1.33
C GLN A 156 15.08 -2.58 -2.37
N GLY A 157 14.75 -3.82 -2.04
CA GLY A 157 14.83 -4.92 -2.99
C GLY A 157 13.90 -4.75 -4.19
N MET A 158 12.70 -4.21 -3.99
CA MET A 158 11.79 -3.84 -5.09
C MET A 158 12.40 -2.74 -5.97
N ILE A 159 12.99 -1.70 -5.37
CA ILE A 159 13.66 -0.63 -6.12
C ILE A 159 14.79 -1.21 -7.00
N ASN A 160 15.63 -2.06 -6.43
CA ASN A 160 16.73 -2.69 -7.15
C ASN A 160 16.24 -3.52 -8.36
N ASP A 161 15.10 -4.23 -8.19
CA ASP A 161 14.48 -4.97 -9.31
C ASP A 161 13.95 -4.01 -10.38
N LEU A 162 13.29 -2.90 -9.97
CA LEU A 162 12.81 -1.87 -10.91
C LEU A 162 13.96 -1.26 -11.73
N GLU A 163 15.04 -0.87 -11.06
CA GLU A 163 16.23 -0.33 -11.71
C GLU A 163 16.83 -1.33 -12.72
N ALA A 164 17.01 -2.58 -12.30
CA ALA A 164 17.60 -3.61 -13.14
C ALA A 164 16.72 -3.92 -14.36
N VAL A 165 15.41 -4.06 -14.16
CA VAL A 165 14.48 -4.40 -15.24
C VAL A 165 14.29 -3.22 -16.18
N CYS A 166 14.05 -2.02 -15.67
CA CYS A 166 13.84 -0.83 -16.50
C CYS A 166 15.10 -0.46 -17.30
N SER A 167 16.28 -0.55 -16.69
CA SER A 167 17.55 -0.38 -17.40
C SER A 167 17.71 -1.38 -18.55
N ARG A 168 17.43 -2.66 -18.30
CA ARG A 168 17.54 -3.73 -19.32
C ARG A 168 16.62 -3.50 -20.51
N PHE A 169 15.43 -2.98 -20.31
CA PHE A 169 14.43 -2.77 -21.36
C PHE A 169 14.35 -1.32 -21.85
N HIS A 170 15.27 -0.45 -21.43
CA HIS A 170 15.31 0.99 -21.76
C HIS A 170 14.01 1.73 -21.40
N MET A 171 13.40 1.35 -20.29
CA MET A 171 12.17 1.94 -19.77
C MET A 171 12.44 2.84 -18.57
N THR A 172 11.42 3.60 -18.15
CA THR A 172 11.46 4.45 -16.97
C THR A 172 10.43 4.00 -15.96
N TYR A 173 10.62 4.39 -14.69
CA TYR A 173 9.64 4.17 -13.65
C TYR A 173 9.54 5.38 -12.73
N GLN A 174 8.43 5.45 -12.00
CA GLN A 174 8.15 6.45 -10.95
C GLN A 174 7.62 5.71 -9.72
N ILE A 175 7.92 6.25 -8.52
CA ILE A 175 7.43 5.73 -7.24
C ILE A 175 6.86 6.90 -6.45
N GLU A 176 5.62 6.73 -5.97
CA GLU A 176 4.89 7.66 -5.10
C GLU A 176 4.53 6.99 -3.77
#